data_dcb2382d90522e271db193e11c280463
#
_entry.id   dcb2382d90522e271db193e11c280463
#
_cell.length_a   1.000
_cell.length_b   1.000
_cell.length_c   1.000
_cell.angle_alpha   90.00
_cell.angle_beta   90.00
_cell.angle_gamma   90.00
#
_symmetry.space_group_name_H-M   'P 1'
#
loop_
_entity.id
_entity.type
_entity.pdbx_description
1 polymer ?
#
loop_
_entity_poly.entity_id
_entity_poly.type
_entity_poly.pdbx_seq_one_letter_code
_entity_poly.pdbx_strand_id
1 'polypeptide(L)'
;MTNRIEFIITDRRPFADGQSFGEVGPYERLSGRVHFALDPLAAAQRDVVDLDKAARDPGGLVHCEADCMILKPVDLARGNRRLFYDYGNRGHKRALQFFNDAQHSNDPLTTAHAGNGFFMRRGYCVVWVAWEGDMLPGDGRMLLDVPVARNDDGSPITGTVRVEYMVDAPGRTSFPLSGRTAAHSFPAVSLDTRQ
;
A
#
# COMPACT_ATOMS: atom_id res chain seq x y z
N MET A 1 26.72 2.79 3.38
CA MET A 1 26.00 1.53 3.72
C MET A 1 25.18 1.10 2.52
N THR A 2 24.70 -0.13 2.48
CA THR A 2 23.92 -0.62 1.33
C THR A 2 22.48 -0.82 1.75
N ASN A 3 21.53 -0.24 0.99
CA ASN A 3 20.11 -0.51 1.17
C ASN A 3 19.83 -2.01 1.09
N ARG A 4 18.94 -2.50 1.94
CA ARG A 4 18.47 -3.89 1.93
C ARG A 4 16.95 -3.90 1.84
N ILE A 5 16.44 -4.73 0.95
CA ILE A 5 15.01 -4.99 0.79
C ILE A 5 14.80 -6.48 1.00
N GLU A 6 13.93 -6.85 1.92
CA GLU A 6 13.60 -8.22 2.23
C GLU A 6 12.09 -8.44 2.06
N PHE A 7 11.74 -9.51 1.38
CA PHE A 7 10.36 -9.90 1.13
C PHE A 7 10.00 -11.09 2.02
N ILE A 8 9.09 -10.89 2.96
CA ILE A 8 8.67 -11.90 3.94
C ILE A 8 7.26 -12.36 3.58
N ILE A 9 7.14 -13.56 3.00
CA ILE A 9 5.85 -14.18 2.70
C ILE A 9 5.32 -14.86 3.96
N THR A 10 4.14 -14.47 4.41
CA THR A 10 3.47 -15.01 5.59
C THR A 10 2.30 -15.92 5.26
N ASP A 11 1.72 -15.79 4.07
CA ASP A 11 0.58 -16.59 3.63
C ASP A 11 0.68 -16.92 2.14
N ARG A 12 0.31 -18.17 1.79
CA ARG A 12 0.24 -18.63 0.41
C ARG A 12 -1.03 -19.47 0.24
N ARG A 13 -1.87 -19.08 -0.72
CA ARG A 13 -3.14 -19.76 -0.99
C ARG A 13 -3.41 -19.91 -2.48
N PRO A 14 -4.13 -20.93 -2.92
CA PRO A 14 -4.73 -20.96 -4.25
C PRO A 14 -5.61 -19.73 -4.45
N PHE A 15 -5.54 -19.12 -5.62
CA PHE A 15 -6.44 -18.03 -6.01
C PHE A 15 -7.59 -18.59 -6.85
N ALA A 16 -8.79 -18.01 -6.71
CA ALA A 16 -10.00 -18.40 -7.44
C ALA A 16 -10.28 -19.90 -7.30
N ASP A 17 -10.19 -20.42 -6.06
CA ASP A 17 -10.43 -21.83 -5.73
C ASP A 17 -9.60 -22.83 -6.56
N GLY A 18 -8.42 -22.39 -7.03
CA GLY A 18 -7.54 -23.19 -7.87
C GLY A 18 -7.97 -23.32 -9.34
N GLN A 19 -8.92 -22.49 -9.79
CA GLN A 19 -9.36 -22.45 -11.18
C GLN A 19 -8.19 -22.22 -12.14
N SER A 20 -8.19 -22.93 -13.27
CA SER A 20 -7.25 -22.71 -14.36
C SER A 20 -7.70 -21.57 -15.27
N PHE A 21 -6.74 -20.77 -15.73
CA PHE A 21 -6.95 -19.64 -16.63
C PHE A 21 -6.30 -19.92 -18.00
N GLY A 22 -7.01 -20.70 -18.80
CA GLY A 22 -6.53 -21.10 -20.14
C GLY A 22 -5.18 -21.83 -20.07
N GLU A 23 -4.31 -21.54 -21.00
CA GLU A 23 -2.99 -22.17 -21.12
C GLU A 23 -2.03 -21.79 -19.97
N VAL A 24 -2.29 -20.69 -19.24
CA VAL A 24 -1.45 -20.26 -18.11
C VAL A 24 -1.63 -21.19 -16.90
N GLY A 25 -2.84 -21.75 -16.70
CA GLY A 25 -3.13 -22.62 -15.58
C GLY A 25 -3.59 -21.85 -14.32
N PRO A 26 -3.52 -22.48 -13.14
CA PRO A 26 -3.98 -21.89 -11.90
C PRO A 26 -3.03 -20.80 -11.39
N TYR A 27 -3.58 -19.93 -10.54
CA TYR A 27 -2.86 -18.86 -9.86
C TYR A 27 -2.81 -19.11 -8.35
N GLU A 28 -1.80 -18.57 -7.74
CA GLU A 28 -1.67 -18.48 -6.29
C GLU A 28 -1.55 -17.04 -5.83
N ARG A 29 -2.06 -16.79 -4.62
CA ARG A 29 -1.89 -15.54 -3.90
C ARG A 29 -0.82 -15.70 -2.84
N LEU A 30 0.15 -14.81 -2.84
CA LEU A 30 1.15 -14.63 -1.79
C LEU A 30 0.83 -13.35 -1.05
N SER A 31 0.80 -13.39 0.28
CA SER A 31 0.67 -12.20 1.11
C SER A 31 1.83 -12.15 2.10
N GLY A 32 2.25 -10.96 2.47
CA GLY A 32 3.34 -10.77 3.39
C GLY A 32 3.71 -9.31 3.56
N ARG A 33 4.95 -9.08 3.96
CA ARG A 33 5.50 -7.74 4.14
C ARG A 33 6.81 -7.57 3.40
N VAL A 34 7.08 -6.35 2.95
CA VAL A 34 8.39 -5.93 2.48
C VAL A 34 9.03 -5.12 3.59
N HIS A 35 10.20 -5.54 4.03
CA HIS A 35 11.02 -4.81 4.96
C HIS A 35 12.12 -4.06 4.22
N PHE A 36 12.23 -2.77 4.48
CA PHE A 36 13.23 -1.88 3.91
C PHE A 36 14.18 -1.44 5.02
N ALA A 37 15.49 -1.59 4.80
CA ALA A 37 16.53 -0.98 5.59
C ALA A 37 17.30 -0.02 4.69
N LEU A 38 17.11 1.29 4.89
CA LEU A 38 17.51 2.36 3.98
C LEU A 38 18.66 3.16 4.58
N ASP A 39 19.72 3.36 3.81
CA ASP A 39 20.77 4.32 4.15
C ASP A 39 20.29 5.72 3.76
N PRO A 40 19.95 6.58 4.73
CA PRO A 40 19.43 7.93 4.45
C PRO A 40 20.43 8.85 3.75
N LEU A 41 21.73 8.48 3.77
CA LEU A 41 22.78 9.24 3.11
C LEU A 41 23.11 8.74 1.70
N ALA A 42 22.47 7.65 1.27
CA ALA A 42 22.68 7.13 -0.08
C ALA A 42 22.10 8.08 -1.13
N ALA A 43 22.83 8.26 -2.24
CA ALA A 43 22.40 9.13 -3.33
C ALA A 43 21.01 8.82 -3.88
N ALA A 44 20.60 7.54 -3.83
CA ALA A 44 19.26 7.10 -4.26
C ALA A 44 18.14 7.59 -3.33
N GLN A 45 18.45 8.02 -2.11
CA GLN A 45 17.47 8.46 -1.11
C GLN A 45 17.41 10.00 -0.96
N ARG A 46 18.21 10.74 -1.68
CA ARG A 46 18.34 12.21 -1.52
C ARG A 46 17.03 12.97 -1.72
N ASP A 47 16.11 12.40 -2.49
CA ASP A 47 14.83 13.03 -2.80
C ASP A 47 13.69 12.59 -1.84
N VAL A 48 14.01 11.73 -0.86
CA VAL A 48 13.07 11.32 0.19
C VAL A 48 13.16 12.33 1.33
N VAL A 49 12.10 13.12 1.48
CA VAL A 49 12.03 14.21 2.45
C VAL A 49 12.15 13.69 3.88
N ASP A 50 13.02 14.32 4.69
CA ASP A 50 13.22 14.06 6.12
C ASP A 50 13.61 12.60 6.48
N LEU A 51 14.05 11.79 5.50
CA LEU A 51 14.52 10.44 5.79
C LEU A 51 15.73 10.44 6.74
N ASP A 52 16.58 11.44 6.63
CA ASP A 52 17.75 11.65 7.49
C ASP A 52 17.40 12.04 8.93
N LYS A 53 16.15 12.50 9.15
CA LYS A 53 15.60 12.86 10.48
C LYS A 53 14.78 11.74 11.12
N ALA A 54 14.62 10.62 10.43
CA ALA A 54 13.97 9.45 10.96
C ALA A 54 14.89 8.68 11.93
N ALA A 55 14.28 7.93 12.84
CA ALA A 55 15.04 7.08 13.77
C ALA A 55 15.86 6.03 12.99
N ARG A 56 17.12 5.83 13.42
CA ARG A 56 18.06 4.89 12.80
C ARG A 56 18.41 3.77 13.76
N ASP A 57 18.69 2.61 13.22
CA ASP A 57 19.31 1.52 13.97
C ASP A 57 20.79 1.84 14.33
N PRO A 58 21.46 1.01 15.16
CA PRO A 58 22.88 1.18 15.46
C PRO A 58 23.80 1.14 14.24
N GLY A 59 23.33 0.55 13.13
CA GLY A 59 24.02 0.52 11.85
C GLY A 59 23.78 1.77 10.99
N GLY A 60 22.96 2.75 11.47
CA GLY A 60 22.65 4.00 10.78
C GLY A 60 21.57 3.88 9.70
N LEU A 61 20.87 2.76 9.61
CA LEU A 61 19.79 2.53 8.65
C LEU A 61 18.44 2.92 9.22
N VAL A 62 17.56 3.44 8.37
CA VAL A 62 16.15 3.70 8.64
C VAL A 62 15.35 2.48 8.21
N HIS A 63 14.49 1.98 9.09
CA HIS A 63 13.64 0.82 8.83
C HIS A 63 12.20 1.24 8.57
N CYS A 64 11.57 0.63 7.55
CA CYS A 64 10.15 0.71 7.30
C CYS A 64 9.62 -0.62 6.76
N GLU A 65 8.33 -0.84 6.91
CA GLU A 65 7.67 -2.05 6.46
C GLU A 65 6.38 -1.73 5.71
N ALA A 66 6.12 -2.46 4.63
CA ALA A 66 4.91 -2.32 3.83
C ALA A 66 4.20 -3.65 3.67
N ASP A 67 2.88 -3.65 3.79
CA ASP A 67 2.08 -4.80 3.36
C ASP A 67 2.29 -5.05 1.88
N CYS A 68 2.34 -6.32 1.51
CA CYS A 68 2.51 -6.74 0.12
C CYS A 68 1.61 -7.92 -0.22
N MET A 69 1.10 -7.92 -1.45
CA MET A 69 0.36 -9.03 -2.02
C MET A 69 0.76 -9.26 -3.47
N ILE A 70 0.87 -10.53 -3.86
CA ILE A 70 1.18 -10.93 -5.23
C ILE A 70 0.18 -11.98 -5.67
N LEU A 71 -0.39 -11.80 -6.86
CA LEU A 71 -1.03 -12.86 -7.63
C LEU A 71 -0.10 -13.27 -8.77
N LYS A 72 0.21 -14.56 -8.85
CA LYS A 72 1.09 -15.07 -9.89
C LYS A 72 0.65 -16.46 -10.37
N PRO A 73 1.01 -16.86 -11.60
CA PRO A 73 0.87 -18.26 -12.02
C PRO A 73 1.57 -19.19 -11.03
N VAL A 74 0.95 -20.33 -10.72
CA VAL A 74 1.59 -21.40 -9.95
C VAL A 74 2.86 -21.85 -10.67
N ASP A 75 2.76 -22.08 -11.97
CA ASP A 75 3.90 -22.34 -12.85
C ASP A 75 4.31 -21.02 -13.54
N LEU A 76 5.38 -20.39 -13.05
CA LEU A 76 5.89 -19.14 -13.62
C LEU A 76 6.39 -19.28 -15.08
N ALA A 77 6.76 -20.48 -15.51
CA ALA A 77 7.19 -20.71 -16.90
C ALA A 77 6.05 -20.51 -17.90
N ARG A 78 4.79 -20.67 -17.46
CA ARG A 78 3.58 -20.46 -18.26
C ARG A 78 3.09 -19.00 -18.23
N GLY A 79 3.69 -18.15 -17.40
CA GLY A 79 3.43 -16.71 -17.36
C GLY A 79 4.09 -15.96 -18.52
N ASN A 80 3.65 -14.72 -18.73
CA ASN A 80 4.19 -13.85 -19.79
C ASN A 80 5.44 -13.06 -19.37
N ARG A 81 5.99 -13.32 -18.18
CA ARG A 81 7.14 -12.62 -17.59
C ARG A 81 6.94 -11.12 -17.39
N ARG A 82 5.69 -10.65 -17.29
CA ARG A 82 5.35 -9.26 -17.05
C ARG A 82 4.69 -9.11 -15.68
N LEU A 83 5.04 -8.04 -15.02
CA LEU A 83 4.47 -7.62 -13.75
C LEU A 83 3.57 -6.42 -13.98
N PHE A 84 2.35 -6.48 -13.44
CA PHE A 84 1.47 -5.32 -13.29
C PHE A 84 1.54 -4.87 -11.83
N TYR A 85 2.09 -3.68 -11.61
CA TYR A 85 2.15 -3.07 -10.27
C TYR A 85 0.99 -2.11 -10.10
N ASP A 86 0.11 -2.40 -9.13
CA ASP A 86 -0.99 -1.54 -8.74
C ASP A 86 -0.63 -0.82 -7.44
N TYR A 87 -0.20 0.43 -7.53
CA TYR A 87 -0.05 1.30 -6.38
C TYR A 87 -1.43 1.88 -6.02
N GLY A 88 -2.17 1.13 -5.22
CA GLY A 88 -3.55 1.45 -4.86
C GLY A 88 -3.72 2.83 -4.23
N ASN A 89 -4.95 3.35 -4.28
CA ASN A 89 -5.31 4.60 -3.61
C ASN A 89 -5.93 4.29 -2.25
N ARG A 90 -5.40 4.90 -1.20
CA ARG A 90 -5.87 4.76 0.19
C ARG A 90 -5.91 3.30 0.67
N GLY A 91 -4.86 2.53 0.33
CA GLY A 91 -4.69 1.14 0.72
C GLY A 91 -5.57 0.13 0.00
N HIS A 92 -6.37 0.56 -0.99
CA HIS A 92 -7.26 -0.32 -1.74
C HIS A 92 -6.56 -0.99 -2.93
N LYS A 93 -7.00 -2.21 -3.24
CA LYS A 93 -6.57 -3.00 -4.41
C LYS A 93 -7.63 -2.91 -5.50
N ARG A 94 -7.34 -2.18 -6.57
CA ARG A 94 -8.33 -1.87 -7.61
C ARG A 94 -8.08 -2.53 -8.95
N ALA A 95 -6.87 -3.06 -9.19
CA ALA A 95 -6.49 -3.63 -10.49
C ALA A 95 -7.48 -4.67 -11.01
N LEU A 96 -7.89 -5.63 -10.17
CA LEU A 96 -8.81 -6.68 -10.61
C LEU A 96 -10.21 -6.15 -10.93
N GLN A 97 -10.69 -5.17 -10.15
CA GLN A 97 -11.98 -4.54 -10.41
C GLN A 97 -11.99 -3.86 -11.78
N PHE A 98 -10.94 -3.12 -12.13
CA PHE A 98 -10.93 -2.30 -13.34
C PHE A 98 -10.53 -3.07 -14.60
N PHE A 99 -9.65 -4.04 -14.48
CA PHE A 99 -9.12 -4.76 -15.64
C PHE A 99 -9.75 -6.15 -15.84
N ASN A 100 -10.29 -6.75 -14.79
CA ASN A 100 -10.93 -8.05 -14.87
C ASN A 100 -12.45 -7.99 -14.71
N ASP A 101 -13.07 -6.80 -14.58
CA ASP A 101 -14.49 -6.64 -14.22
C ASP A 101 -14.86 -7.47 -12.96
N ALA A 102 -13.93 -7.53 -12.00
CA ALA A 102 -14.08 -8.36 -10.81
C ALA A 102 -14.85 -7.62 -9.71
N GLN A 103 -15.47 -8.38 -8.83
CA GLN A 103 -15.95 -7.84 -7.58
C GLN A 103 -14.77 -7.22 -6.80
N HIS A 104 -14.95 -5.98 -6.31
CA HIS A 104 -13.93 -5.33 -5.50
C HIS A 104 -13.66 -6.09 -4.21
N SER A 105 -12.38 -6.26 -3.88
CA SER A 105 -11.92 -6.80 -2.61
C SER A 105 -10.52 -6.29 -2.29
N ASN A 106 -10.29 -5.95 -1.03
CA ASN A 106 -8.94 -5.71 -0.51
C ASN A 106 -8.25 -7.01 -0.10
N ASP A 107 -8.98 -8.13 -0.09
CA ASP A 107 -8.46 -9.48 0.13
C ASP A 107 -8.93 -10.45 -0.98
N PRO A 108 -8.48 -10.24 -2.23
CA PRO A 108 -8.94 -11.03 -3.36
C PRO A 108 -8.50 -12.49 -3.25
N LEU A 109 -9.46 -13.44 -3.28
CA LEU A 109 -9.17 -14.86 -3.13
C LEU A 109 -10.09 -15.75 -4.00
N THR A 110 -11.37 -15.41 -4.13
CA THR A 110 -12.39 -16.25 -4.75
C THR A 110 -12.50 -16.06 -6.27
N THR A 111 -13.31 -16.88 -6.93
CA THR A 111 -13.64 -16.74 -8.35
C THR A 111 -14.32 -15.41 -8.68
N ALA A 112 -15.15 -14.86 -7.78
CA ALA A 112 -15.75 -13.54 -7.95
C ALA A 112 -14.69 -12.43 -8.03
N HIS A 113 -13.57 -12.59 -7.31
CA HIS A 113 -12.45 -11.65 -7.33
C HIS A 113 -11.54 -11.83 -8.56
N ALA A 114 -11.65 -12.95 -9.28
CA ALA A 114 -10.97 -13.15 -10.55
C ALA A 114 -11.69 -12.45 -11.72
N GLY A 115 -13.02 -12.26 -11.59
CA GLY A 115 -13.85 -11.66 -12.62
C GLY A 115 -13.74 -12.39 -13.96
N ASN A 116 -13.55 -11.64 -15.05
CA ASN A 116 -13.33 -12.24 -16.37
C ASN A 116 -11.94 -12.88 -16.53
N GLY A 117 -11.03 -12.78 -15.55
CA GLY A 117 -9.70 -13.39 -15.56
C GLY A 117 -8.71 -12.81 -16.59
N PHE A 118 -8.88 -11.57 -17.03
CA PHE A 118 -8.05 -10.96 -18.06
C PHE A 118 -6.55 -11.06 -17.76
N PHE A 119 -6.10 -10.59 -16.58
CA PHE A 119 -4.67 -10.67 -16.21
C PHE A 119 -4.16 -12.11 -16.17
N MET A 120 -4.99 -13.02 -15.62
CA MET A 120 -4.61 -14.42 -15.43
C MET A 120 -4.47 -15.14 -16.76
N ARG A 121 -5.44 -14.98 -17.67
CA ARG A 121 -5.36 -15.60 -19.01
C ARG A 121 -4.22 -15.03 -19.86
N ARG A 122 -3.76 -13.81 -19.55
CA ARG A 122 -2.61 -13.17 -20.19
C ARG A 122 -1.29 -13.49 -19.49
N GLY A 123 -1.29 -14.21 -18.37
CA GLY A 123 -0.11 -14.65 -17.66
C GLY A 123 0.64 -13.57 -16.88
N TYR A 124 -0.02 -12.48 -16.50
CA TYR A 124 0.60 -11.43 -15.69
C TYR A 124 0.78 -11.85 -14.24
N CYS A 125 1.88 -11.39 -13.61
CA CYS A 125 1.93 -11.25 -12.16
C CYS A 125 1.32 -9.90 -11.78
N VAL A 126 0.41 -9.87 -10.80
CA VAL A 126 -0.15 -8.63 -10.26
C VAL A 126 0.38 -8.41 -8.86
N VAL A 127 0.93 -7.23 -8.59
CA VAL A 127 1.61 -6.92 -7.33
C VAL A 127 1.05 -5.63 -6.73
N TRP A 128 0.80 -5.67 -5.44
CA TRP A 128 0.45 -4.53 -4.60
C TRP A 128 1.46 -4.41 -3.47
N VAL A 129 1.93 -3.20 -3.21
CA VAL A 129 2.73 -2.85 -2.03
C VAL A 129 2.16 -1.57 -1.45
N ALA A 130 2.01 -1.51 -0.13
CA ALA A 130 1.56 -0.30 0.54
C ALA A 130 2.57 0.84 0.32
N TRP A 131 2.06 2.06 0.13
CA TRP A 131 2.90 3.23 -0.10
C TRP A 131 2.44 4.49 0.66
N GLU A 132 1.25 4.43 1.30
CA GLU A 132 0.69 5.54 2.08
C GLU A 132 0.85 5.26 3.58
N GLY A 133 1.61 6.11 4.28
CA GLY A 133 1.92 5.94 5.71
C GLY A 133 0.86 6.48 6.67
N ASP A 134 -0.15 7.19 6.16
CA ASP A 134 -1.22 7.80 6.97
C ASP A 134 -2.51 6.97 7.03
N MET A 135 -2.43 5.70 6.62
CA MET A 135 -3.59 4.81 6.59
C MET A 135 -3.91 4.23 7.95
N LEU A 136 -5.19 4.26 8.32
CA LEU A 136 -5.69 3.52 9.47
C LEU A 136 -6.03 2.07 9.08
N PRO A 137 -5.77 1.10 9.98
CA PRO A 137 -6.10 -0.30 9.74
C PRO A 137 -7.62 -0.50 9.59
N GLY A 138 -7.99 -1.54 8.86
CA GLY A 138 -9.38 -1.96 8.66
C GLY A 138 -9.67 -2.26 7.20
N ASP A 139 -10.72 -3.03 6.97
CA ASP A 139 -11.26 -3.37 5.65
C ASP A 139 -10.22 -3.99 4.69
N GLY A 140 -9.23 -4.70 5.24
CA GLY A 140 -8.16 -5.34 4.46
C GLY A 140 -7.27 -4.36 3.68
N ARG A 141 -7.29 -3.06 4.05
CA ARG A 141 -6.41 -2.06 3.44
C ARG A 141 -4.94 -2.36 3.72
N MET A 142 -4.11 -2.02 2.76
CA MET A 142 -2.66 -2.16 2.88
C MET A 142 -2.07 -1.01 3.68
N LEU A 143 -1.18 -1.33 4.59
CA LEU A 143 -0.55 -0.39 5.51
C LEU A 143 0.95 -0.30 5.24
N LEU A 144 1.46 0.93 5.25
CA LEU A 144 2.89 1.23 5.28
C LEU A 144 3.23 1.74 6.69
N ASP A 145 4.16 1.05 7.35
CA ASP A 145 4.72 1.46 8.63
C ASP A 145 6.05 2.18 8.38
N VAL A 146 6.07 3.47 8.70
CA VAL A 146 7.24 4.34 8.55
C VAL A 146 7.56 5.06 9.86
N PRO A 147 8.83 5.24 10.20
CA PRO A 147 9.22 6.00 11.39
C PRO A 147 8.83 7.46 11.22
N VAL A 148 8.44 8.09 12.33
CA VAL A 148 8.15 9.53 12.35
C VAL A 148 9.44 10.31 12.41
N ALA A 149 9.70 11.15 11.42
CA ALA A 149 10.82 12.10 11.41
C ALA A 149 10.61 13.21 12.47
N ARG A 150 11.69 13.66 13.07
CA ARG A 150 11.69 14.70 14.12
C ARG A 150 12.80 15.71 13.89
N ASN A 151 12.62 16.89 14.44
CA ASN A 151 13.71 17.88 14.51
C ASN A 151 14.86 17.37 15.40
N ASP A 152 16.03 17.95 15.29
CA ASP A 152 17.24 17.54 16.02
C ASP A 152 17.06 17.62 17.55
N ASP A 153 16.19 18.50 18.02
CA ASP A 153 15.80 18.64 19.43
C ASP A 153 14.72 17.63 19.89
N GLY A 154 14.28 16.74 19.00
CA GLY A 154 13.24 15.75 19.25
C GLY A 154 11.80 16.27 19.11
N SER A 155 11.61 17.56 18.82
CA SER A 155 10.28 18.14 18.61
C SER A 155 9.64 17.63 17.31
N PRO A 156 8.29 17.64 17.21
CA PRO A 156 7.60 17.31 15.96
C PRO A 156 7.98 18.28 14.84
N ILE A 157 8.12 17.73 13.62
CA ILE A 157 8.18 18.56 12.40
C ILE A 157 6.76 18.99 12.09
N THR A 158 6.53 20.29 12.01
CA THR A 158 5.20 20.86 11.72
C THR A 158 5.26 21.72 10.47
N GLY A 159 4.10 21.86 9.80
CA GLY A 159 3.97 22.69 8.62
C GLY A 159 2.51 23.11 8.37
N THR A 160 2.32 24.04 7.47
CA THR A 160 0.99 24.50 7.07
C THR A 160 0.42 23.52 6.03
N VAL A 161 -0.80 23.02 6.29
CA VAL A 161 -1.55 22.18 5.35
C VAL A 161 -2.73 22.98 4.83
N ARG A 162 -2.87 23.03 3.51
CA ARG A 162 -4.08 23.57 2.87
C ARG A 162 -5.08 22.46 2.65
N VAL A 163 -6.30 22.62 3.15
CA VAL A 163 -7.40 21.68 2.97
C VAL A 163 -8.59 22.41 2.38
N GLU A 164 -9.28 21.78 1.44
CA GLU A 164 -10.45 22.34 0.76
C GLU A 164 -11.65 21.42 1.04
N TYR A 165 -12.76 22.02 1.50
CA TYR A 165 -13.98 21.30 1.82
C TYR A 165 -15.14 21.83 0.97
N MET A 166 -15.90 20.90 0.37
CA MET A 166 -17.20 21.25 -0.22
C MET A 166 -18.26 21.16 0.86
N VAL A 167 -18.93 22.28 1.10
CA VAL A 167 -20.07 22.36 2.03
C VAL A 167 -21.32 21.91 1.29
N ASP A 168 -21.82 20.74 1.62
CA ASP A 168 -22.97 20.08 0.97
C ASP A 168 -24.29 20.27 1.70
N ALA A 169 -24.25 20.90 2.89
CA ALA A 169 -25.44 21.17 3.70
C ALA A 169 -25.36 22.53 4.40
N PRO A 170 -26.44 23.31 4.42
CA PRO A 170 -26.48 24.56 5.18
C PRO A 170 -26.20 24.36 6.66
N GLY A 171 -25.42 25.26 7.29
CA GLY A 171 -25.12 25.24 8.70
C GLY A 171 -24.01 24.26 9.13
N ARG A 172 -23.40 23.53 8.20
CA ARG A 172 -22.25 22.70 8.50
C ARG A 172 -21.00 23.55 8.66
N THR A 173 -20.44 23.60 9.87
CA THR A 173 -19.33 24.49 10.24
C THR A 173 -18.04 23.77 10.60
N SER A 174 -18.05 22.41 10.63
CA SER A 174 -16.88 21.60 10.97
C SER A 174 -16.74 20.39 10.05
N PHE A 175 -15.51 20.06 9.72
CA PHE A 175 -15.13 18.91 8.90
C PHE A 175 -13.91 18.23 9.50
N PRO A 176 -13.80 16.88 9.44
CA PRO A 176 -12.57 16.22 9.80
C PRO A 176 -11.47 16.59 8.80
N LEU A 177 -10.28 16.92 9.26
CA LEU A 177 -9.11 17.24 8.43
C LEU A 177 -8.74 16.10 7.47
N SER A 178 -9.02 14.89 7.87
CA SER A 178 -8.63 13.65 7.21
C SER A 178 -9.60 13.14 6.14
N GLY A 179 -10.44 14.00 5.56
CA GLY A 179 -11.34 13.63 4.49
C GLY A 179 -12.67 13.05 4.95
N ARG A 180 -13.37 12.34 4.06
CA ARG A 180 -14.78 11.96 4.26
C ARG A 180 -15.03 10.89 5.31
N THR A 181 -14.02 10.12 5.71
CA THR A 181 -14.17 9.08 6.75
C THR A 181 -12.92 8.99 7.59
N ALA A 182 -13.10 8.92 8.92
CA ALA A 182 -12.01 8.71 9.88
C ALA A 182 -11.20 7.40 9.64
N ALA A 183 -11.72 6.50 8.80
CA ALA A 183 -11.07 5.25 8.48
C ALA A 183 -9.90 5.37 7.48
N HIS A 184 -9.71 6.52 6.85
CA HIS A 184 -8.71 6.72 5.78
C HIS A 184 -7.53 7.58 6.18
N SER A 185 -7.55 8.19 7.37
CA SER A 185 -6.44 8.97 7.89
C SER A 185 -6.60 9.24 9.38
N PHE A 186 -5.53 9.74 10.00
CA PHE A 186 -5.55 10.07 11.42
C PHE A 186 -6.53 11.22 11.69
N PRO A 187 -7.28 11.17 12.82
CA PRO A 187 -8.13 12.28 13.22
C PRO A 187 -7.25 13.51 13.51
N ALA A 188 -7.79 14.69 13.22
CA ALA A 188 -7.12 15.92 13.60
C ALA A 188 -7.00 16.02 15.14
N VAL A 189 -5.90 16.60 15.61
CA VAL A 189 -5.69 16.86 17.05
C VAL A 189 -6.70 17.89 17.57
N SER A 190 -7.13 18.82 16.72
CA SER A 190 -8.17 19.79 17.01
C SER A 190 -9.01 20.04 15.77
N LEU A 191 -10.32 20.25 15.96
CA LEU A 191 -11.24 20.71 14.93
C LEU A 191 -11.39 22.25 14.94
N ASP A 192 -10.65 22.97 15.78
CA ASP A 192 -10.66 24.42 15.76
C ASP A 192 -9.86 24.95 14.58
N THR A 193 -10.58 25.44 13.57
CA THR A 193 -10.03 25.94 12.32
C THR A 193 -9.67 27.43 12.35
N ARG A 194 -9.74 28.06 13.53
CA ARG A 194 -9.53 29.51 13.71
C ARG A 194 -8.14 29.85 14.25
N GLN A 195 -7.19 28.94 14.10
CA GLN A 195 -5.77 29.21 14.43
C GLN A 195 -4.98 29.57 13.20
#